data_f4889bb8775404cfc2b0f0ae4e4ed084
#
_entry.id   f4889bb8775404cfc2b0f0ae4e4ed084
#
_cell.length_a   1.000
_cell.length_b   1.000
_cell.length_c   1.000
_cell.angle_alpha   90.00
_cell.angle_beta   90.00
_cell.angle_gamma   90.00
#
_symmetry.space_group_name_H-M   'P 1'
#
loop_
_entity.id
_entity.type
_entity.pdbx_description
1 polymer ?
#
loop_
_entity_poly.entity_id
_entity_poly.type
_entity_poly.pdbx_seq_one_letter_code
_entity_poly.pdbx_strand_id
1 'polypeptide(L)'
;MVSVIVVVAIVVGAGWIVWRRRSRWQTPSELAISEEVRPETLAFEAFTHGNTYLAEGKFTDAVAAFQRARELDPKRPHVAERLAEVERRQHAAHAASSASTPS
;
A
#
# COMPACT_ATOMS: atom_id res chain seq x y z
N MET A 1 -6.03 24.71 28.39
CA MET A 1 -6.40 24.64 26.95
C MET A 1 -5.44 23.79 26.12
N VAL A 2 -4.13 23.99 26.28
CA VAL A 2 -3.14 23.21 25.52
C VAL A 2 -3.22 21.71 25.83
N SER A 3 -3.51 21.33 27.07
CA SER A 3 -3.63 19.92 27.49
C SER A 3 -4.80 19.19 26.83
N VAL A 4 -5.90 19.88 26.54
CA VAL A 4 -7.06 19.29 25.87
C VAL A 4 -6.73 18.97 24.40
N ILE A 5 -6.02 19.86 23.73
CA ILE A 5 -5.60 19.67 22.34
C ILE A 5 -4.60 18.50 22.25
N VAL A 6 -3.68 18.39 23.19
CA VAL A 6 -2.72 17.29 23.25
C VAL A 6 -3.43 15.95 23.49
N VAL A 7 -4.41 15.91 24.38
CA VAL A 7 -5.20 14.70 24.65
C VAL A 7 -6.00 14.28 23.42
N VAL A 8 -6.61 15.22 22.72
CA VAL A 8 -7.36 14.93 21.48
C VAL A 8 -6.42 14.39 20.39
N ALA A 9 -5.24 15.00 20.25
CA ALA A 9 -4.25 14.54 19.27
C ALA A 9 -3.77 13.11 19.59
N ILE A 10 -3.55 12.79 20.85
CA ILE A 10 -3.15 11.44 21.29
C ILE A 10 -4.25 10.43 21.02
N VAL A 11 -5.51 10.79 21.32
CA VAL A 11 -6.67 9.91 21.10
C VAL A 11 -6.85 9.64 19.60
N VAL A 12 -6.76 10.66 18.77
CA VAL A 12 -6.87 10.51 17.31
C VAL A 12 -5.70 9.68 16.76
N GLY A 13 -4.49 9.96 17.19
CA GLY A 13 -3.32 9.22 16.78
C GLY A 13 -3.36 7.77 17.22
N ALA A 14 -3.73 7.50 18.46
CA ALA A 14 -3.89 6.14 18.97
C ALA A 14 -5.02 5.40 18.27
N GLY A 15 -6.14 6.06 18.01
CA GLY A 15 -7.27 5.49 17.27
C GLY A 15 -6.88 5.09 15.85
N TRP A 16 -6.10 5.93 15.17
CA TRP A 16 -5.63 5.64 13.82
C TRP A 16 -4.64 4.46 13.79
N ILE A 17 -3.74 4.39 14.75
CA ILE A 17 -2.78 3.28 14.87
C ILE A 17 -3.52 1.98 15.19
N VAL A 18 -4.50 2.01 16.08
CA VAL A 18 -5.33 0.85 16.42
C VAL A 18 -6.15 0.41 15.22
N TRP A 19 -6.75 1.36 14.49
CA TRP A 19 -7.49 1.04 13.27
C TRP A 19 -6.58 0.42 12.20
N ARG A 20 -5.39 0.96 12.02
CA ARG A 20 -4.41 0.43 11.07
C ARG A 20 -3.93 -0.95 11.46
N ARG A 21 -3.73 -1.20 12.75
CA ARG A 21 -3.41 -2.53 13.26
C ARG A 21 -4.59 -3.48 13.11
N ARG A 22 -5.79 -3.00 13.40
CA ARG A 22 -7.01 -3.80 13.32
C ARG A 22 -7.33 -4.24 11.89
N SER A 23 -7.01 -3.44 10.89
CA SER A 23 -7.16 -3.83 9.49
C SER A 23 -6.16 -4.91 9.07
N ARG A 24 -5.05 -5.05 9.78
CA ARG A 24 -4.10 -6.14 9.59
C ARG A 24 -4.52 -7.42 10.33
N TRP A 25 -5.31 -7.29 11.38
CA TRP A 25 -5.79 -8.42 12.18
C TRP A 25 -7.19 -8.76 11.73
N GLN A 26 -7.28 -9.60 10.73
CA GLN A 26 -8.57 -10.13 10.31
C GLN A 26 -9.18 -10.95 11.43
N THR A 27 -10.50 -10.84 11.58
CA THR A 27 -11.20 -11.59 12.60
C THR A 27 -11.09 -13.10 12.32
N PRO A 28 -11.08 -13.94 13.38
CA PRO A 28 -11.01 -15.39 13.18
C PRO A 28 -12.12 -15.94 12.30
N SER A 29 -13.29 -15.30 12.28
CA SER A 29 -14.40 -15.71 11.42
C SER A 29 -14.09 -15.47 9.94
N GLU A 30 -13.40 -14.41 9.59
CA GLU A 30 -12.94 -14.16 8.22
C GLU A 30 -11.86 -15.16 7.81
N LEU A 31 -10.98 -15.51 8.72
CA LEU A 31 -9.96 -16.53 8.49
C LEU A 31 -10.58 -17.90 8.26
N ALA A 32 -11.65 -18.23 8.97
CA ALA A 32 -12.37 -19.49 8.79
C ALA A 32 -13.07 -19.58 7.44
N ILE A 33 -13.63 -18.45 6.95
CA ILE A 33 -14.27 -18.39 5.64
C ILE A 33 -13.21 -18.41 4.53
N SER A 34 -12.04 -17.85 4.79
CA SER A 34 -10.94 -17.75 3.82
C SER A 34 -9.94 -18.90 3.92
N GLU A 35 -10.29 -20.02 4.53
CA GLU A 35 -9.44 -21.21 4.57
C GLU A 35 -8.99 -21.67 3.19
N GLU A 36 -9.80 -21.41 2.16
CA GLU A 36 -9.47 -21.74 0.78
C GLU A 36 -8.63 -20.66 0.09
N VAL A 37 -8.52 -19.48 0.69
CA VAL A 37 -7.75 -18.38 0.10
C VAL A 37 -6.31 -18.45 0.61
N ARG A 38 -5.43 -18.92 -0.24
CA ARG A 38 -4.01 -19.01 0.07
C ARG A 38 -3.34 -17.65 0.02
N PRO A 39 -2.27 -17.44 0.80
CA PRO A 39 -1.49 -16.20 0.72
C PRO A 39 -1.02 -15.89 -0.69
N GLU A 40 -0.69 -16.90 -1.48
CA GLU A 40 -0.27 -16.73 -2.86
C GLU A 40 -1.36 -16.12 -3.73
N THR A 41 -2.62 -16.49 -3.50
CA THR A 41 -3.77 -15.93 -4.22
C THR A 41 -3.96 -14.46 -3.88
N LEU A 42 -3.86 -14.12 -2.59
CA LEU A 42 -3.94 -12.73 -2.14
C LEU A 42 -2.76 -11.91 -2.68
N ALA A 43 -1.58 -12.49 -2.73
CA ALA A 43 -0.41 -11.86 -3.32
C ALA A 43 -0.61 -11.59 -4.82
N PHE A 44 -1.20 -12.54 -5.52
CA PHE A 44 -1.52 -12.38 -6.94
C PHE A 44 -2.52 -11.23 -7.16
N GLU A 45 -3.56 -11.17 -6.35
CA GLU A 45 -4.52 -10.07 -6.42
C GLU A 45 -3.87 -8.72 -6.14
N ALA A 46 -3.06 -8.64 -5.10
CA ALA A 46 -2.33 -7.42 -4.76
C ALA A 46 -1.38 -7.02 -5.89
N PHE A 47 -0.70 -7.98 -6.49
CA PHE A 47 0.19 -7.75 -7.63
C PHE A 47 -0.58 -7.22 -8.84
N THR A 48 -1.74 -7.79 -9.13
CA THR A 48 -2.62 -7.35 -10.22
C THR A 48 -3.11 -5.93 -9.98
N HIS A 49 -3.53 -5.61 -8.75
CA HIS A 49 -3.92 -4.25 -8.39
C HIS A 49 -2.77 -3.27 -8.57
N GLY A 50 -1.56 -3.67 -8.16
CA GLY A 50 -0.37 -2.85 -8.36
C GLY A 50 -0.12 -2.53 -9.82
N ASN A 51 -0.24 -3.52 -10.70
CA ASN A 51 -0.10 -3.32 -12.14
C ASN A 51 -1.16 -2.36 -12.68
N THR A 52 -2.40 -2.48 -12.22
CA THR A 52 -3.49 -1.59 -12.61
C THR A 52 -3.22 -0.15 -12.17
N TYR A 53 -2.82 0.04 -10.92
CA TYR A 53 -2.47 1.37 -10.41
C TYR A 53 -1.30 1.97 -11.17
N LEU A 54 -0.30 1.16 -11.51
CA LEU A 54 0.85 1.61 -12.30
C LEU A 54 0.41 2.08 -13.69
N ALA A 55 -0.46 1.35 -14.34
CA ALA A 55 -1.01 1.71 -15.65
C ALA A 55 -1.83 3.02 -15.58
N GLU A 56 -2.52 3.25 -14.46
CA GLU A 56 -3.31 4.46 -14.22
C GLU A 56 -2.47 5.64 -13.76
N GLY A 57 -1.20 5.47 -13.52
CA GLY A 57 -0.30 6.50 -13.00
C GLY A 57 -0.44 6.77 -11.52
N LYS A 58 -1.11 5.88 -10.78
CA LYS A 58 -1.29 5.97 -9.33
C LYS A 58 -0.10 5.31 -8.63
N PHE A 59 1.03 5.98 -8.64
CA PHE A 59 2.30 5.39 -8.20
C PHE A 59 2.32 5.04 -6.72
N THR A 60 1.78 5.89 -5.85
CA THR A 60 1.72 5.64 -4.42
C THR A 60 0.89 4.39 -4.11
N ASP A 61 -0.27 4.25 -4.75
CA ASP A 61 -1.13 3.09 -4.60
C ASP A 61 -0.48 1.83 -5.16
N ALA A 62 0.23 1.95 -6.28
CA ALA A 62 0.97 0.86 -6.89
C ALA A 62 2.06 0.33 -5.96
N VAL A 63 2.84 1.22 -5.34
CA VAL A 63 3.87 0.85 -4.37
C VAL A 63 3.25 0.09 -3.20
N ALA A 64 2.16 0.60 -2.63
CA ALA A 64 1.47 -0.05 -1.52
C ALA A 64 0.97 -1.45 -1.90
N ALA A 65 0.40 -1.60 -3.10
CA ALA A 65 -0.10 -2.88 -3.58
C ALA A 65 1.03 -3.89 -3.81
N PHE A 66 2.13 -3.47 -4.41
CA PHE A 66 3.28 -4.35 -4.63
C PHE A 66 3.97 -4.74 -3.32
N GLN A 67 4.08 -3.81 -2.37
CA GLN A 67 4.62 -4.12 -1.04
C GLN A 67 3.74 -5.14 -0.32
N ARG A 68 2.43 -5.02 -0.43
CA ARG A 68 1.49 -5.98 0.13
C ARG A 68 1.67 -7.36 -0.52
N ALA A 69 1.83 -7.41 -1.84
CA ALA A 69 2.11 -8.66 -2.54
C ALA A 69 3.40 -9.32 -2.03
N ARG A 70 4.42 -8.52 -1.80
CA ARG A 70 5.70 -8.99 -1.28
C ARG A 70 5.58 -9.51 0.16
N GLU A 71 4.79 -8.85 1.00
CA GLU A 71 4.52 -9.32 2.38
C GLU A 71 3.76 -10.64 2.40
N LEU A 72 2.81 -10.82 1.48
CA LEU A 72 1.98 -12.02 1.39
C LEU A 72 2.75 -13.19 0.79
N ASP A 73 3.59 -12.96 -0.19
CA ASP A 73 4.40 -13.97 -0.86
C ASP A 73 5.79 -13.41 -1.19
N PRO A 74 6.75 -13.54 -0.26
CA PRO A 74 8.12 -13.04 -0.49
C PRO A 74 8.84 -13.71 -1.65
N LYS A 75 8.40 -14.90 -2.05
CA LYS A 75 9.00 -15.67 -3.14
C LYS A 75 8.45 -15.30 -4.52
N ARG A 76 7.40 -14.47 -4.55
CA ARG A 76 6.79 -14.12 -5.82
C ARG A 76 7.78 -13.37 -6.70
N PRO A 77 7.99 -13.82 -7.96
CA PRO A 77 8.91 -13.16 -8.87
C PRO A 77 8.33 -11.83 -9.37
N HIS A 78 9.19 -10.96 -9.82
CA HIS A 78 8.86 -9.69 -10.47
C HIS A 78 8.31 -8.58 -9.56
N VAL A 79 8.05 -8.82 -8.27
CA VAL A 79 7.57 -7.77 -7.36
C VAL A 79 8.63 -6.68 -7.21
N ALA A 80 9.88 -7.05 -6.98
CA ALA A 80 10.97 -6.09 -6.87
C ALA A 80 11.18 -5.31 -8.17
N GLU A 81 11.09 -5.97 -9.31
CA GLU A 81 11.19 -5.34 -10.62
C GLU A 81 10.07 -4.34 -10.86
N ARG A 82 8.85 -4.69 -10.47
CA ARG A 82 7.71 -3.78 -10.58
C ARG A 82 7.82 -2.58 -9.66
N LEU A 83 8.30 -2.78 -8.44
CA LEU A 83 8.58 -1.67 -7.52
C LEU A 83 9.63 -0.72 -8.10
N ALA A 84 10.70 -1.25 -8.67
CA ALA A 84 11.72 -0.44 -9.33
C ALA A 84 11.14 0.31 -10.53
N GLU A 85 10.25 -0.31 -11.29
CA GLU A 85 9.57 0.35 -12.41
C GLU A 85 8.66 1.47 -11.97
N VAL A 86 7.91 1.28 -10.87
CA VAL A 86 7.09 2.34 -10.29
C VAL A 86 7.96 3.55 -9.92
N GLU A 87 9.08 3.31 -9.27
CA GLU A 87 10.02 4.37 -8.90
C GLU A 87 10.53 5.13 -10.12
N ARG A 88 10.93 4.39 -11.15
CA ARG A 88 11.41 5.01 -12.41
C ARG A 88 10.35 5.87 -13.06
N ARG A 89 9.11 5.38 -13.14
CA ARG A 89 8.01 6.12 -13.72
C ARG A 89 7.61 7.33 -12.87
N GLN A 90 7.66 7.17 -11.55
CA GLN A 90 7.40 8.26 -10.63
C GLN A 90 8.43 9.37 -10.79
N HIS A 91 9.70 9.02 -10.88
CA HIS A 91 10.78 9.97 -11.14
C HIS A 91 10.64 10.63 -12.51
N ALA A 92 10.31 9.88 -13.53
CA ALA A 92 10.09 10.42 -14.87
C ALA A 92 8.91 11.38 -14.91
N ALA A 93 7.81 11.04 -14.26
CA ALA A 93 6.64 11.90 -14.15
C ALA A 93 6.94 13.18 -13.38
N HIS A 94 7.71 13.07 -12.30
CA HIS A 94 8.13 14.22 -11.50
C HIS A 94 9.09 15.13 -12.28
N ALA A 95 10.04 14.55 -12.99
CA ALA A 95 10.95 15.30 -13.85
C ALA A 95 10.20 16.01 -14.98
N ALA A 96 9.24 15.34 -15.63
CA ALA A 96 8.41 15.94 -16.66
C ALA A 96 7.56 17.09 -16.10
N SER A 97 7.00 16.92 -14.91
CA SER A 97 6.24 17.96 -14.22
C SER A 97 7.12 19.17 -13.90
N SER A 98 8.35 18.93 -13.44
CA SER A 98 9.30 20.01 -13.16
C SER A 98 9.77 20.72 -14.43
N ALA A 99 9.98 19.98 -15.50
CA ALA A 99 10.39 20.55 -16.79
C ALA A 99 9.28 21.34 -17.47
N SER A 100 8.02 20.99 -17.25
CA SER A 100 6.87 21.68 -17.84
C SER A 100 6.45 22.93 -17.07
N THR A 101 7.04 23.20 -15.92
CA THR A 101 6.75 24.42 -15.16
C THR A 101 7.47 25.59 -15.80
N PRO A 102 6.77 26.54 -16.43
CA PRO A 102 7.45 27.70 -16.98
C PRO A 102 7.98 28.55 -15.83
N SER A 103 9.22 28.79 -15.86
CA SER A 103 9.90 29.65 -14.88
C SER A 103 9.54 31.12 -15.10
#